data_b4c85971eedbad7365902d8c47b275a9
#
_entry.id   b4c85971eedbad7365902d8c47b275a9
#
_cell.length_a   1.000
_cell.length_b   1.000
_cell.length_c   1.000
_cell.angle_alpha   90.00
_cell.angle_beta   90.00
_cell.angle_gamma   90.00
#
_symmetry.space_group_name_H-M   'P 1'
#
loop_
_entity.id
_entity.type
_entity.pdbx_description
1 polymer ?
#
loop_
_entity_poly.entity_id
_entity_poly.type
_entity_poly.pdbx_seq_one_letter_code
_entity_poly.pdbx_strand_id
1 'polypeptide(L)'
;MKIKVAILTTAFVFAALTTATAAPIYTFPIAGCTVKYGKYHHDYPATDIDAKKGCAFVAPIAGVIDEVNTEDKWSGKTNKGADRGGLSISIIGDDGNRYYGSHLSKIEANIVPGYKVATGEKLGEIGTSGSARGTKPHLHFGISYPTEKG
;
A
#
# COMPACT_ATOMS: atom_id res chain seq x y z
N MET A 1 -62.87 -9.31 -46.70
CA MET A 1 -62.18 -10.07 -45.61
C MET A 1 -61.04 -9.26 -45.12
N LYS A 2 -61.11 -8.63 -43.92
CA LYS A 2 -60.02 -7.76 -43.35
C LYS A 2 -59.21 -8.58 -42.37
N ILE A 3 -57.95 -8.84 -42.72
CA ILE A 3 -56.98 -9.56 -41.83
C ILE A 3 -56.43 -8.55 -40.82
N LYS A 4 -56.69 -8.78 -39.54
CA LYS A 4 -56.05 -8.02 -38.44
C LYS A 4 -54.75 -8.72 -38.08
N VAL A 5 -53.62 -8.07 -38.33
CA VAL A 5 -52.29 -8.51 -37.85
C VAL A 5 -52.10 -7.96 -36.43
N ALA A 6 -51.96 -8.86 -35.45
CA ALA A 6 -51.61 -8.51 -34.11
C ALA A 6 -50.07 -8.50 -34.00
N ILE A 7 -49.47 -7.35 -33.71
CA ILE A 7 -48.03 -7.21 -33.45
C ILE A 7 -47.82 -7.48 -31.95
N LEU A 8 -47.17 -8.60 -31.64
CA LEU A 8 -46.76 -8.97 -30.28
C LEU A 8 -45.41 -8.30 -29.97
N THR A 9 -45.42 -7.25 -29.16
CA THR A 9 -44.22 -6.58 -28.69
C THR A 9 -43.69 -7.33 -27.47
N THR A 10 -42.60 -8.07 -27.62
CA THR A 10 -41.84 -8.68 -26.50
C THR A 10 -40.96 -7.63 -25.86
N ALA A 11 -41.28 -7.23 -24.63
CA ALA A 11 -40.41 -6.35 -23.84
C ALA A 11 -39.29 -7.19 -23.19
N PHE A 12 -38.04 -6.93 -23.61
CA PHE A 12 -36.86 -7.47 -22.95
C PHE A 12 -36.58 -6.66 -21.68
N VAL A 13 -36.78 -7.26 -20.50
CA VAL A 13 -36.36 -6.69 -19.25
C VAL A 13 -34.87 -7.03 -19.04
N PHE A 14 -34.00 -6.06 -19.20
CA PHE A 14 -32.60 -6.18 -18.79
C PHE A 14 -32.52 -6.05 -17.27
N ALA A 15 -32.32 -7.15 -16.58
CA ALA A 15 -31.94 -7.13 -15.15
C ALA A 15 -30.47 -6.73 -15.06
N ALA A 16 -30.18 -5.51 -14.59
CA ALA A 16 -28.82 -5.09 -14.26
C ALA A 16 -28.35 -5.90 -13.04
N LEU A 17 -27.42 -6.82 -13.21
CA LEU A 17 -26.71 -7.45 -12.12
C LEU A 17 -25.80 -6.40 -11.45
N THR A 18 -26.21 -5.85 -10.33
CA THR A 18 -25.34 -5.07 -9.46
C THR A 18 -24.43 -6.06 -8.71
N THR A 19 -23.17 -6.14 -9.12
CA THR A 19 -22.14 -6.84 -8.33
C THR A 19 -21.90 -6.02 -7.05
N ALA A 20 -22.34 -6.52 -5.90
CA ALA A 20 -21.95 -5.97 -4.61
C ALA A 20 -20.44 -6.22 -4.45
N THR A 21 -19.62 -5.17 -4.49
CA THR A 21 -18.21 -5.26 -4.11
C THR A 21 -18.16 -5.48 -2.61
N ALA A 22 -17.49 -6.57 -2.18
CA ALA A 22 -17.23 -6.80 -0.75
C ALA A 22 -16.43 -5.61 -0.18
N ALA A 23 -16.70 -5.25 1.07
CA ALA A 23 -15.93 -4.21 1.75
C ALA A 23 -14.44 -4.61 1.81
N PRO A 24 -13.50 -3.67 1.62
CA PRO A 24 -12.07 -3.96 1.67
C PRO A 24 -11.69 -4.48 3.07
N ILE A 25 -10.80 -5.48 3.09
CA ILE A 25 -10.26 -6.08 4.31
C ILE A 25 -8.91 -5.41 4.59
N TYR A 26 -8.76 -4.82 5.79
CA TYR A 26 -7.52 -4.18 6.22
C TYR A 26 -6.82 -5.02 7.29
N THR A 27 -5.49 -4.93 7.33
CA THR A 27 -4.67 -5.44 8.43
C THR A 27 -3.64 -4.39 8.86
N PHE A 28 -3.10 -4.57 10.07
CA PHE A 28 -2.02 -3.71 10.56
C PHE A 28 -0.74 -3.97 9.75
N PRO A 29 0.04 -2.93 9.37
CA PRO A 29 1.16 -3.07 8.42
C PRO A 29 2.38 -3.82 8.97
N ILE A 30 2.41 -4.17 10.25
CA ILE A 30 3.47 -5.00 10.85
C ILE A 30 2.86 -6.26 11.44
N ALA A 31 3.39 -7.42 11.08
CA ALA A 31 2.93 -8.71 11.56
C ALA A 31 3.97 -9.41 12.45
N GLY A 32 3.47 -10.19 13.44
CA GLY A 32 4.28 -11.10 14.25
C GLY A 32 5.20 -10.45 15.27
N CYS A 33 5.05 -9.15 15.54
CA CYS A 33 5.92 -8.41 16.47
C CYS A 33 5.13 -7.49 17.39
N THR A 34 5.71 -7.22 18.57
CA THR A 34 5.25 -6.14 19.45
C THR A 34 5.67 -4.80 18.85
N VAL A 35 4.76 -3.85 18.79
CA VAL A 35 4.96 -2.52 18.23
C VAL A 35 4.65 -1.43 19.24
N LYS A 36 5.25 -0.23 19.04
CA LYS A 36 4.85 1.01 19.70
C LYS A 36 4.76 2.09 18.61
N TYR A 37 3.76 2.94 18.66
CA TYR A 37 3.61 4.05 17.74
C TYR A 37 2.95 5.24 18.40
N GLY A 38 3.31 6.43 17.93
CA GLY A 38 2.68 7.69 18.32
C GLY A 38 1.42 7.97 17.51
N LYS A 39 0.64 8.94 17.97
CA LYS A 39 -0.59 9.37 17.28
C LYS A 39 -0.29 10.20 16.03
N TYR A 40 0.84 10.90 16.02
CA TYR A 40 1.22 11.85 14.97
C TYR A 40 2.71 11.76 14.64
N HIS A 41 3.04 11.94 13.38
CA HIS A 41 4.35 12.35 12.92
C HIS A 41 4.44 13.88 12.96
N HIS A 42 5.62 14.45 13.20
CA HIS A 42 5.76 15.90 13.47
C HIS A 42 5.58 16.79 12.25
N ASP A 43 5.81 16.29 11.01
CA ASP A 43 5.87 17.14 9.81
C ASP A 43 4.70 16.94 8.83
N TYR A 44 4.09 15.73 8.75
CA TYR A 44 3.03 15.41 7.78
C TYR A 44 2.23 14.16 8.21
N PRO A 45 1.10 13.86 7.53
CA PRO A 45 0.24 12.72 7.88
C PRO A 45 0.94 11.38 7.65
N ALA A 46 1.68 10.92 8.67
CA ALA A 46 2.35 9.62 8.74
C ALA A 46 2.46 9.20 10.21
N THR A 47 2.98 8.01 10.45
CA THR A 47 3.35 7.54 11.79
C THR A 47 4.62 6.70 11.72
N ASP A 48 5.47 6.83 12.75
CA ASP A 48 6.58 5.93 12.96
C ASP A 48 6.13 4.80 13.88
N ILE A 49 6.23 3.57 13.39
CA ILE A 49 5.83 2.37 14.11
C ILE A 49 7.10 1.64 14.54
N ASP A 50 7.50 1.85 15.80
CA ASP A 50 8.66 1.17 16.40
C ASP A 50 8.42 -0.34 16.45
N ALA A 51 9.36 -1.11 15.89
CA ALA A 51 9.36 -2.57 15.92
C ALA A 51 10.81 -3.08 15.90
N LYS A 52 11.02 -4.35 16.25
CA LYS A 52 12.36 -4.94 16.11
C LYS A 52 12.76 -5.03 14.64
N LYS A 53 14.06 -4.84 14.36
CA LYS A 53 14.63 -5.12 13.04
C LYS A 53 14.30 -6.55 12.61
N GLY A 54 13.88 -6.72 11.36
CA GLY A 54 13.48 -8.02 10.83
C GLY A 54 11.99 -8.36 11.03
N CYS A 55 11.21 -7.55 11.76
CA CYS A 55 9.75 -7.70 11.79
C CYS A 55 9.17 -7.56 10.39
N ALA A 56 8.13 -8.32 10.08
CA ALA A 56 7.52 -8.31 8.76
C ALA A 56 6.73 -7.01 8.53
N PHE A 57 7.06 -6.27 7.47
CA PHE A 57 6.17 -5.31 6.84
C PHE A 57 5.24 -6.08 5.89
N VAL A 58 3.94 -5.95 6.08
CA VAL A 58 2.91 -6.64 5.28
C VAL A 58 1.99 -5.64 4.59
N ALA A 59 1.40 -6.06 3.48
CA ALA A 59 0.42 -5.24 2.75
C ALA A 59 -0.81 -4.97 3.64
N PRO A 60 -1.12 -3.70 3.95
CA PRO A 60 -2.25 -3.38 4.84
C PRO A 60 -3.61 -3.65 4.18
N ILE A 61 -3.64 -3.75 2.87
CA ILE A 61 -4.80 -4.02 2.03
C ILE A 61 -4.30 -4.70 0.75
N ALA A 62 -5.15 -5.46 0.06
CA ALA A 62 -4.88 -5.95 -1.28
C ALA A 62 -4.74 -4.77 -2.27
N GLY A 63 -3.92 -4.95 -3.30
CA GLY A 63 -3.66 -3.88 -4.26
C GLY A 63 -2.53 -4.20 -5.22
N VAL A 64 -1.92 -3.16 -5.77
CA VAL A 64 -0.81 -3.26 -6.73
C VAL A 64 0.39 -2.47 -6.20
N ILE A 65 1.57 -3.07 -6.27
CA ILE A 65 2.83 -2.37 -5.97
C ILE A 65 3.02 -1.23 -6.97
N ASP A 66 3.14 -0.02 -6.45
CA ASP A 66 3.31 1.22 -7.21
C ASP A 66 4.80 1.51 -7.42
N GLU A 67 5.54 1.69 -6.33
CA GLU A 67 6.97 1.98 -6.35
C GLU A 67 7.75 1.09 -5.40
N VAL A 68 8.97 0.75 -5.77
CA VAL A 68 9.94 0.03 -4.93
C VAL A 68 11.30 0.71 -5.03
N ASN A 69 11.85 1.15 -3.89
CA ASN A 69 13.23 1.60 -3.81
C ASN A 69 14.09 0.54 -3.12
N THR A 70 14.96 -0.12 -3.89
CA THR A 70 15.84 -1.19 -3.42
C THR A 70 17.23 -0.70 -3.01
N GLU A 71 17.51 0.60 -3.16
CA GLU A 71 18.84 1.18 -2.90
C GLU A 71 18.78 2.21 -1.78
N ASP A 72 19.67 2.10 -0.80
CA ASP A 72 19.84 3.09 0.25
C ASP A 72 20.94 4.11 -0.14
N LYS A 73 20.53 5.16 -0.84
CA LYS A 73 21.40 6.26 -1.32
C LYS A 73 21.54 7.42 -0.35
N TRP A 74 20.84 7.37 0.80
CA TRP A 74 20.83 8.51 1.72
C TRP A 74 22.21 8.85 2.28
N SER A 75 22.52 10.14 2.31
CA SER A 75 23.73 10.69 2.90
C SER A 75 23.36 11.86 3.82
N GLY A 76 23.85 11.82 5.06
CA GLY A 76 23.66 12.92 6.01
C GLY A 76 24.26 14.25 5.56
N LYS A 77 25.25 14.24 4.64
CA LYS A 77 25.82 15.47 4.09
C LYS A 77 24.87 16.21 3.17
N THR A 78 24.14 15.49 2.31
CA THR A 78 23.23 16.10 1.32
C THR A 78 21.80 16.16 1.83
N ASN A 79 21.41 15.20 2.67
CA ASN A 79 20.08 15.04 3.26
C ASN A 79 18.94 15.23 2.25
N LYS A 80 19.11 14.69 1.01
CA LYS A 80 18.12 14.80 -0.05
C LYS A 80 16.82 14.12 0.37
N GLY A 81 15.69 14.81 0.20
CA GLY A 81 14.36 14.32 0.59
C GLY A 81 14.01 12.99 -0.05
N ALA A 82 14.26 12.85 -1.36
CA ALA A 82 13.99 11.63 -2.13
C ALA A 82 14.75 10.38 -1.61
N ASP A 83 15.90 10.56 -0.94
CA ASP A 83 16.74 9.45 -0.45
C ASP A 83 16.43 9.10 1.02
N ARG A 84 15.64 9.92 1.74
CA ARG A 84 15.41 9.76 3.18
C ARG A 84 14.75 8.44 3.53
N GLY A 85 13.85 7.94 2.70
CA GLY A 85 13.15 6.67 2.95
C GLY A 85 14.07 5.45 2.97
N GLY A 86 15.24 5.51 2.32
CA GLY A 86 16.07 4.32 2.10
C GLY A 86 15.30 3.26 1.33
N LEU A 87 15.39 1.99 1.75
CA LEU A 87 14.57 0.94 1.17
C LEU A 87 13.09 1.18 1.50
N SER A 88 12.26 1.26 0.47
CA SER A 88 10.84 1.60 0.64
C SER A 88 9.94 0.97 -0.42
N ILE A 89 8.67 0.86 -0.09
CA ILE A 89 7.62 0.29 -0.95
C ILE A 89 6.38 1.17 -0.85
N SER A 90 5.70 1.39 -1.98
CA SER A 90 4.34 1.89 -1.99
C SER A 90 3.38 0.95 -2.73
N ILE A 91 2.13 0.97 -2.30
CA ILE A 91 1.02 0.16 -2.83
C ILE A 91 -0.11 1.10 -3.16
N ILE A 92 -0.75 0.93 -4.32
CA ILE A 92 -2.09 1.45 -4.57
C ILE A 92 -3.05 0.36 -4.13
N GLY A 93 -3.78 0.61 -3.03
CA GLY A 93 -4.77 -0.32 -2.50
C GLY A 93 -6.02 -0.40 -3.36
N ASP A 94 -6.76 -1.50 -3.23
CA ASP A 94 -8.04 -1.68 -3.92
C ASP A 94 -9.11 -0.65 -3.49
N ASP A 95 -8.86 0.08 -2.41
CA ASP A 95 -9.66 1.23 -1.95
C ASP A 95 -9.26 2.57 -2.62
N GLY A 96 -8.24 2.54 -3.51
CA GLY A 96 -7.74 3.71 -4.22
C GLY A 96 -6.77 4.58 -3.44
N ASN A 97 -6.39 4.24 -2.20
CA ASN A 97 -5.39 4.98 -1.44
C ASN A 97 -3.98 4.45 -1.71
N ARG A 98 -2.98 5.31 -1.53
CA ARG A 98 -1.56 4.95 -1.58
C ARG A 98 -1.05 4.69 -0.17
N TYR A 99 -0.44 3.54 0.03
CA TYR A 99 0.16 3.08 1.28
C TYR A 99 1.67 3.03 1.11
N TYR A 100 2.40 3.76 1.94
CA TYR A 100 3.86 3.87 1.85
C TYR A 100 4.51 3.34 3.13
N GLY A 101 5.56 2.52 2.97
CA GLY A 101 6.40 2.05 4.07
C GLY A 101 7.88 2.16 3.74
N SER A 102 8.68 2.70 4.68
CA SER A 102 10.11 2.95 4.46
C SER A 102 10.98 2.56 5.65
N HIS A 103 12.28 2.78 5.52
CA HIS A 103 13.35 2.38 6.43
C HIS A 103 13.54 0.87 6.54
N LEU A 104 13.20 0.13 5.49
CA LEU A 104 13.28 -1.34 5.47
C LEU A 104 14.74 -1.82 5.51
N SER A 105 14.95 -3.05 6.01
CA SER A 105 16.24 -3.76 5.92
C SER A 105 16.28 -4.75 4.77
N LYS A 106 15.11 -5.17 4.28
CA LYS A 106 14.96 -6.12 3.18
C LYS A 106 13.63 -5.88 2.47
N ILE A 107 13.61 -6.13 1.18
CA ILE A 107 12.41 -6.22 0.34
C ILE A 107 12.36 -7.64 -0.22
N GLU A 108 11.20 -8.29 -0.22
CA GLU A 108 11.05 -9.63 -0.78
C GLU A 108 11.25 -9.59 -2.31
N ALA A 109 11.89 -10.63 -2.86
CA ALA A 109 12.38 -10.60 -4.25
C ALA A 109 11.27 -10.51 -5.32
N ASN A 110 10.04 -10.94 -4.98
CA ASN A 110 8.87 -10.87 -5.86
C ASN A 110 8.16 -9.50 -5.81
N ILE A 111 8.52 -8.63 -4.88
CA ILE A 111 7.90 -7.32 -4.72
C ILE A 111 8.55 -6.33 -5.70
N VAL A 112 7.88 -6.14 -6.81
CA VAL A 112 8.28 -5.25 -7.92
C VAL A 112 7.09 -4.42 -8.38
N PRO A 113 7.28 -3.25 -8.98
CA PRO A 113 6.17 -2.44 -9.52
C PRO A 113 5.26 -3.25 -10.43
N GLY A 114 3.95 -3.11 -10.26
CA GLY A 114 2.91 -3.85 -10.98
C GLY A 114 2.55 -5.22 -10.38
N TYR A 115 3.29 -5.72 -9.38
CA TYR A 115 2.94 -6.97 -8.69
C TYR A 115 1.66 -6.77 -7.85
N LYS A 116 0.73 -7.73 -7.95
CA LYS A 116 -0.52 -7.74 -7.16
C LYS A 116 -0.28 -8.42 -5.82
N VAL A 117 -0.58 -7.72 -4.75
CA VAL A 117 -0.44 -8.22 -3.38
C VAL A 117 -1.80 -8.50 -2.75
N ALA A 118 -1.87 -9.54 -1.93
CA ALA A 118 -3.01 -9.79 -1.06
C ALA A 118 -2.84 -9.06 0.28
N THR A 119 -3.95 -8.75 0.96
CA THR A 119 -3.91 -8.23 2.33
C THR A 119 -3.13 -9.17 3.25
N GLY A 120 -2.16 -8.64 4.00
CA GLY A 120 -1.29 -9.40 4.90
C GLY A 120 -0.11 -10.09 4.23
N GLU A 121 0.06 -9.98 2.91
CA GLU A 121 1.23 -10.52 2.21
C GLU A 121 2.51 -9.82 2.67
N LYS A 122 3.59 -10.59 2.94
CA LYS A 122 4.87 -10.04 3.37
C LYS A 122 5.54 -9.29 2.21
N LEU A 123 5.88 -8.04 2.44
CA LEU A 123 6.52 -7.15 1.48
C LEU A 123 8.02 -7.02 1.73
N GLY A 124 8.42 -7.02 3.01
CA GLY A 124 9.78 -6.81 3.42
C GLY A 124 9.97 -6.91 4.92
N GLU A 125 11.07 -6.37 5.41
CA GLU A 125 11.46 -6.41 6.83
C GLU A 125 11.83 -5.02 7.33
N ILE A 126 11.38 -4.71 8.55
CA ILE A 126 11.69 -3.46 9.24
C ILE A 126 13.19 -3.33 9.45
N GLY A 127 13.70 -2.13 9.28
CA GLY A 127 15.11 -1.79 9.43
C GLY A 127 15.36 -0.38 9.91
N THR A 128 16.44 0.19 9.40
CA THR A 128 16.92 1.55 9.70
C THR A 128 17.60 2.17 8.48
N SER A 129 17.19 1.83 7.25
CA SER A 129 17.77 2.43 6.05
C SER A 129 17.37 3.90 5.90
N GLY A 130 18.03 4.60 5.01
CA GLY A 130 17.79 6.02 4.80
C GLY A 130 18.15 6.88 6.01
N SER A 131 17.35 7.89 6.29
CA SER A 131 17.56 8.82 7.41
C SER A 131 17.33 8.20 8.79
N ALA A 132 16.82 6.96 8.86
CA ALA A 132 16.68 6.22 10.11
C ALA A 132 17.99 5.57 10.61
N ARG A 133 19.10 5.70 9.88
CA ARG A 133 20.41 5.21 10.35
C ARG A 133 20.77 5.80 11.69
N GLY A 134 21.10 4.93 12.65
CA GLY A 134 21.44 5.34 14.02
C GLY A 134 20.24 5.59 14.93
N THR A 135 19.02 5.41 14.45
CA THR A 135 17.80 5.44 15.27
C THR A 135 17.34 4.02 15.66
N LYS A 136 16.27 3.94 16.43
CA LYS A 136 15.58 2.67 16.66
C LYS A 136 14.95 2.18 15.37
N PRO A 137 14.94 0.84 15.12
CA PRO A 137 14.22 0.30 13.97
C PRO A 137 12.74 0.63 14.05
N HIS A 138 12.18 1.10 12.93
CA HIS A 138 10.77 1.45 12.81
C HIS A 138 10.32 1.39 11.35
N LEU A 139 9.03 1.28 11.14
CA LEU A 139 8.38 1.53 9.86
C LEU A 139 7.87 2.97 9.86
N HIS A 140 8.42 3.81 9.01
CA HIS A 140 7.76 5.05 8.68
C HIS A 140 6.62 4.74 7.72
N PHE A 141 5.36 4.94 8.16
CA PHE A 141 4.16 4.53 7.45
C PHE A 141 3.25 5.71 7.17
N GLY A 142 2.88 5.89 5.91
CA GLY A 142 1.97 6.94 5.46
C GLY A 142 0.83 6.41 4.59
N ILE A 143 -0.31 7.08 4.66
CA ILE A 143 -1.46 6.85 3.79
C ILE A 143 -1.77 8.18 3.10
N SER A 144 -1.92 8.16 1.78
CA SER A 144 -2.21 9.35 0.98
C SER A 144 -3.11 9.01 -0.20
N TYR A 145 -3.64 10.01 -0.86
CA TYR A 145 -4.22 9.82 -2.19
C TYR A 145 -3.09 9.59 -3.20
N PRO A 146 -3.29 8.75 -4.24
CA PRO A 146 -2.37 8.65 -5.35
C PRO A 146 -2.23 10.01 -6.04
N THR A 147 -1.01 10.36 -6.42
CA THR A 147 -0.76 11.52 -7.28
C THR A 147 -0.29 11.02 -8.64
N GLU A 148 -0.51 11.80 -9.71
CA GLU A 148 -0.08 11.44 -11.07
C GLU A 148 1.44 11.26 -11.23
N LYS A 149 2.21 11.59 -10.19
CA LYS A 149 3.68 11.51 -10.19
C LYS A 149 4.28 10.79 -8.98
N GLY A 150 3.51 9.95 -8.28
CA GLY A 150 3.97 9.22 -7.10
C GLY A 150 3.94 10.01 -5.81
#